data_57e67a7e944a7c184ddc958eb82272d2
#
_entry.id   57e67a7e944a7c184ddc958eb82272d2
#
_cell.length_a   1.000
_cell.length_b   1.000
_cell.length_c   1.000
_cell.angle_alpha   90.00
_cell.angle_beta   90.00
_cell.angle_gamma   90.00
#
_symmetry.space_group_name_H-M   'P 1'
#
loop_
_entity.id
_entity.type
_entity.pdbx_description
1 polymer ?
#
loop_
_entity_poly.entity_id
_entity_poly.type
_entity_poly.pdbx_seq_one_letter_code
_entity_poly.pdbx_strand_id
1 'polypeptide(L)'
;FFCKAMNDLSLISVREPFKKLLCQGMVLKDGSKMSKSKGNTVNPNELIEKYGADTVRLFSMFAAPPEQSLEWSDSGVNGSHKFIKRLWSLSQTLFNQTVDNKVQSLDLNDIQIKLNQTIKKVSEDFGDKNQFNTAIAGIMELLNAIPKAILKSSVSKESNAVFREIIEKSVIMLSP
;
A
#
# COMPACT_ATOMS: atom_id res chain seq x y z
N PHE A 1 -14.31 -18.91 24.76
CA PHE A 1 -15.21 -19.81 25.49
C PHE A 1 -15.38 -21.13 24.73
N PHE A 2 -15.94 -21.16 23.52
CA PHE A 2 -16.23 -22.40 22.78
C PHE A 2 -15.01 -23.32 22.61
N CYS A 3 -13.85 -22.79 22.25
CA CYS A 3 -12.65 -23.62 22.11
C CYS A 3 -12.26 -24.31 23.41
N LYS A 4 -12.35 -23.63 24.54
CA LYS A 4 -12.06 -24.24 25.86
C LYS A 4 -13.06 -25.35 26.17
N ALA A 5 -14.35 -25.10 25.99
CA ALA A 5 -15.39 -26.10 26.22
C ALA A 5 -15.24 -27.32 25.28
N MET A 6 -14.91 -27.11 24.00
CA MET A 6 -14.68 -28.20 23.05
C MET A 6 -13.41 -28.97 23.37
N ASN A 7 -12.35 -28.30 23.85
CA ASN A 7 -11.15 -28.95 24.31
C ASN A 7 -11.40 -29.81 25.56
N ASP A 8 -12.14 -29.30 26.53
CA ASP A 8 -12.53 -30.04 27.75
C ASP A 8 -13.38 -31.27 27.42
N LEU A 9 -14.19 -31.22 26.34
CA LEU A 9 -14.94 -32.35 25.80
C LEU A 9 -14.10 -33.27 24.87
N SER A 10 -12.83 -33.01 24.74
CA SER A 10 -11.89 -33.73 23.83
C SER A 10 -12.30 -33.74 22.36
N LEU A 11 -13.11 -32.76 21.93
CA LEU A 11 -13.52 -32.59 20.51
C LEU A 11 -12.47 -31.91 19.65
N ILE A 12 -11.58 -31.12 20.28
CA ILE A 12 -10.42 -30.49 19.62
C ILE A 12 -9.20 -30.55 20.51
N SER A 13 -8.01 -30.54 19.90
CA SER A 13 -6.73 -30.65 20.64
C SER A 13 -6.17 -29.30 21.13
N VAL A 14 -6.69 -28.18 20.61
CA VAL A 14 -6.20 -26.84 20.94
C VAL A 14 -7.10 -26.18 21.98
N ARG A 15 -6.50 -25.63 23.04
CA ARG A 15 -7.21 -24.88 24.08
C ARG A 15 -7.37 -23.40 23.73
N GLU A 16 -6.35 -22.81 23.11
CA GLU A 16 -6.36 -21.42 22.66
C GLU A 16 -6.13 -21.40 21.13
N PRO A 17 -7.14 -20.97 20.34
CA PRO A 17 -7.07 -21.05 18.88
C PRO A 17 -6.19 -19.97 18.24
N PHE A 18 -5.89 -18.88 18.97
CA PHE A 18 -5.16 -17.73 18.45
C PHE A 18 -3.88 -17.49 19.25
N LYS A 19 -2.79 -17.23 18.53
CA LYS A 19 -1.50 -16.87 19.12
C LYS A 19 -1.38 -15.39 19.44
N LYS A 20 -2.08 -14.54 18.69
CA LYS A 20 -2.01 -13.07 18.80
C LYS A 20 -3.39 -12.48 18.55
N LEU A 21 -3.75 -11.47 19.32
CA LEU A 21 -4.92 -10.63 19.11
C LEU A 21 -4.45 -9.22 18.75
N LEU A 22 -4.84 -8.74 17.57
CA LEU A 22 -4.64 -7.35 17.15
C LEU A 22 -5.95 -6.59 17.35
N CYS A 23 -5.96 -5.68 18.32
CA CYS A 23 -7.13 -4.84 18.59
C CYS A 23 -7.09 -3.63 17.64
N GLN A 24 -8.05 -3.56 16.73
CA GLN A 24 -8.15 -2.46 15.79
C GLN A 24 -8.74 -1.21 16.44
N GLY A 25 -8.20 -0.03 16.07
CA GLY A 25 -8.74 1.27 16.46
C GLY A 25 -10.13 1.55 15.86
N MET A 26 -10.77 2.60 16.33
CA MET A 26 -12.10 2.99 15.86
C MET A 26 -11.99 3.79 14.55
N VAL A 27 -12.99 3.62 13.68
CA VAL A 27 -13.17 4.53 12.54
C VAL A 27 -14.03 5.70 12.98
N LEU A 28 -13.49 6.89 12.84
CA LEU A 28 -14.13 8.16 13.18
C LEU A 28 -14.53 8.90 11.92
N LYS A 29 -15.57 9.71 11.99
CA LYS A 29 -15.93 10.70 10.99
C LYS A 29 -16.38 11.97 11.70
N ASP A 30 -15.78 13.09 11.32
CA ASP A 30 -16.01 14.40 11.94
C ASP A 30 -15.80 14.34 13.48
N GLY A 31 -14.68 13.70 13.89
CA GLY A 31 -14.29 13.54 15.29
C GLY A 31 -15.18 12.59 16.12
N SER A 32 -16.15 11.93 15.50
CA SER A 32 -17.10 11.04 16.21
C SER A 32 -17.02 9.62 15.66
N LYS A 33 -17.15 8.62 16.56
CA LYS A 33 -17.25 7.21 16.16
C LYS A 33 -18.37 7.02 15.13
N MET A 34 -18.06 6.39 14.00
CA MET A 34 -19.06 6.01 13.02
C MET A 34 -20.08 5.06 13.62
N SER A 35 -21.37 5.38 13.48
CA SER A 35 -22.46 4.49 13.88
C SER A 35 -23.72 4.75 13.04
N LYS A 36 -24.50 3.71 12.80
CA LYS A 36 -25.79 3.82 12.11
C LYS A 36 -26.75 4.76 12.82
N SER A 37 -26.76 4.76 14.18
CA SER A 37 -27.63 5.62 14.98
C SER A 37 -27.30 7.10 14.86
N LYS A 38 -26.05 7.46 14.54
CA LYS A 38 -25.63 8.85 14.30
C LYS A 38 -25.76 9.29 12.85
N GLY A 39 -26.04 8.37 11.92
CA GLY A 39 -26.14 8.68 10.50
C GLY A 39 -24.81 9.09 9.83
N ASN A 40 -23.67 8.89 10.51
CA ASN A 40 -22.35 9.31 10.01
C ASN A 40 -21.54 8.16 9.42
N THR A 41 -22.20 7.07 9.02
CA THR A 41 -21.55 5.93 8.35
C THR A 41 -21.26 6.24 6.91
N VAL A 42 -20.15 5.70 6.42
CA VAL A 42 -19.76 5.74 5.01
C VAL A 42 -20.13 4.41 4.37
N ASN A 43 -20.82 4.46 3.23
CA ASN A 43 -21.18 3.27 2.48
C ASN A 43 -19.99 2.83 1.61
N PRO A 44 -19.35 1.70 1.89
CA PRO A 44 -18.20 1.26 1.10
C PRO A 44 -18.55 0.96 -0.36
N ASN A 45 -19.77 0.54 -0.68
CA ASN A 45 -20.17 0.23 -2.04
C ASN A 45 -20.13 1.45 -2.96
N GLU A 46 -20.63 2.60 -2.50
CA GLU A 46 -20.58 3.86 -3.26
C GLU A 46 -19.14 4.29 -3.55
N LEU A 47 -18.23 4.06 -2.60
CA LEU A 47 -16.81 4.36 -2.77
C LEU A 47 -16.13 3.40 -3.74
N ILE A 48 -16.47 2.10 -3.66
CA ILE A 48 -15.94 1.09 -4.56
C ILE A 48 -16.39 1.35 -6.00
N GLU A 49 -17.65 1.71 -6.21
CA GLU A 49 -18.17 2.10 -7.52
C GLU A 49 -17.47 3.34 -8.08
N LYS A 50 -17.21 4.33 -7.22
CA LYS A 50 -16.60 5.60 -7.64
C LYS A 50 -15.09 5.53 -7.83
N TYR A 51 -14.38 4.86 -6.94
CA TYR A 51 -12.91 4.91 -6.84
C TYR A 51 -12.22 3.56 -7.05
N GLY A 52 -12.96 2.46 -7.06
CA GLY A 52 -12.44 1.09 -7.08
C GLY A 52 -12.08 0.55 -5.69
N ALA A 53 -12.13 -0.76 -5.54
CA ALA A 53 -11.87 -1.45 -4.27
C ALA A 53 -10.44 -1.20 -3.76
N ASP A 54 -9.46 -1.23 -4.65
CA ASP A 54 -8.04 -1.03 -4.29
C ASP A 54 -7.78 0.35 -3.70
N THR A 55 -8.49 1.38 -4.17
CA THR A 55 -8.39 2.73 -3.59
C THR A 55 -8.87 2.75 -2.15
N VAL A 56 -10.01 2.12 -1.87
CA VAL A 56 -10.59 2.09 -0.52
C VAL A 56 -9.69 1.29 0.43
N ARG A 57 -9.18 0.16 -0.02
CA ARG A 57 -8.23 -0.67 0.74
C ARG A 57 -6.93 0.09 1.04
N LEU A 58 -6.33 0.70 0.01
CA LEU A 58 -5.11 1.49 0.16
C LEU A 58 -5.31 2.64 1.16
N PHE A 59 -6.42 3.37 1.07
CA PHE A 59 -6.73 4.44 2.02
C PHE A 59 -6.82 3.88 3.44
N SER A 60 -7.54 2.78 3.65
CA SER A 60 -7.75 2.19 4.97
C SER A 60 -6.44 1.75 5.63
N MET A 61 -5.49 1.24 4.83
CA MET A 61 -4.17 0.83 5.31
C MET A 61 -3.20 2.00 5.50
N PHE A 62 -3.38 3.07 4.72
CA PHE A 62 -2.47 4.22 4.74
C PHE A 62 -2.85 5.26 5.80
N ALA A 63 -4.13 5.40 6.13
CA ALA A 63 -4.63 6.50 6.96
C ALA A 63 -4.16 6.45 8.41
N ALA A 64 -4.01 5.25 8.98
CA ALA A 64 -3.51 5.07 10.36
C ALA A 64 -2.95 3.65 10.58
N PRO A 65 -2.04 3.47 11.56
CA PRO A 65 -1.71 2.13 12.05
C PRO A 65 -2.95 1.41 12.56
N PRO A 66 -3.04 0.06 12.44
CA PRO A 66 -4.24 -0.69 12.79
C PRO A 66 -4.74 -0.46 14.23
N GLU A 67 -3.85 -0.26 15.18
CA GLU A 67 -4.19 -0.08 16.61
C GLU A 67 -4.69 1.34 16.93
N GLN A 68 -4.50 2.30 16.01
CA GLN A 68 -4.92 3.68 16.19
C GLN A 68 -6.28 3.94 15.56
N SER A 69 -6.97 4.97 16.05
CA SER A 69 -8.21 5.41 15.44
C SER A 69 -7.95 6.05 14.09
N LEU A 70 -8.74 5.66 13.10
CA LEU A 70 -8.70 6.18 11.75
C LEU A 70 -9.76 7.28 11.60
N GLU A 71 -9.37 8.50 11.29
CA GLU A 71 -10.27 9.56 10.90
C GLU A 71 -10.60 9.43 9.40
N TRP A 72 -11.87 9.27 9.09
CA TRP A 72 -12.32 9.17 7.71
C TRP A 72 -12.15 10.50 6.97
N SER A 73 -11.55 10.44 5.78
CA SER A 73 -11.29 11.60 4.96
C SER A 73 -11.56 11.32 3.48
N ASP A 74 -12.56 11.97 2.90
CA ASP A 74 -12.86 11.86 1.48
C ASP A 74 -11.71 12.40 0.61
N SER A 75 -11.01 13.42 1.09
CA SER A 75 -9.79 13.92 0.43
C SER A 75 -8.66 12.90 0.47
N GLY A 76 -8.53 12.12 1.55
CA GLY A 76 -7.57 11.03 1.68
C GLY A 76 -7.86 9.87 0.72
N VAL A 77 -9.15 9.50 0.55
CA VAL A 77 -9.57 8.51 -0.45
C VAL A 77 -9.21 8.98 -1.86
N ASN A 78 -9.51 10.25 -2.19
CA ASN A 78 -9.15 10.82 -3.48
C ASN A 78 -7.62 10.87 -3.69
N GLY A 79 -6.84 11.14 -2.64
CA GLY A 79 -5.38 11.08 -2.66
C GLY A 79 -4.87 9.68 -3.03
N SER A 80 -5.42 8.64 -2.39
CA SER A 80 -5.11 7.24 -2.68
C SER A 80 -5.48 6.86 -4.12
N HIS A 81 -6.62 7.31 -4.63
CA HIS A 81 -7.03 7.10 -6.01
C HIS A 81 -6.05 7.74 -7.02
N LYS A 82 -5.65 8.98 -6.77
CA LYS A 82 -4.65 9.68 -7.61
C LYS A 82 -3.30 8.94 -7.61
N PHE A 83 -2.91 8.39 -6.47
CA PHE A 83 -1.68 7.60 -6.37
C PHE A 83 -1.75 6.34 -7.22
N ILE A 84 -2.84 5.55 -7.12
CA ILE A 84 -3.02 4.34 -7.94
C ILE A 84 -3.04 4.68 -9.43
N LYS A 85 -3.77 5.72 -9.84
CA LYS A 85 -3.78 6.18 -11.24
C LYS A 85 -2.40 6.61 -11.72
N ARG A 86 -1.63 7.28 -10.87
CA ARG A 86 -0.25 7.66 -11.18
C ARG A 86 0.64 6.44 -11.35
N LEU A 87 0.55 5.45 -10.46
CA LEU A 87 1.30 4.20 -10.56
C LEU A 87 0.98 3.49 -11.87
N TRP A 88 -0.29 3.39 -12.23
CA TRP A 88 -0.73 2.82 -13.50
C TRP A 88 -0.16 3.56 -14.70
N SER A 89 -0.29 4.89 -14.73
CA SER A 89 0.23 5.72 -15.82
C SER A 89 1.75 5.60 -15.95
N LEU A 90 2.47 5.56 -14.82
CA LEU A 90 3.90 5.38 -14.76
C LEU A 90 4.31 4.02 -15.34
N SER A 91 3.59 2.95 -14.96
CA SER A 91 3.80 1.60 -15.48
C SER A 91 3.61 1.57 -16.99
N GLN A 92 2.49 2.10 -17.51
CA GLN A 92 2.23 2.16 -18.95
C GLN A 92 3.32 2.91 -19.71
N THR A 93 3.78 4.04 -19.17
CA THR A 93 4.85 4.82 -19.80
C THR A 93 6.15 4.03 -19.89
N LEU A 94 6.59 3.44 -18.77
CA LEU A 94 7.87 2.72 -18.73
C LEU A 94 7.86 1.40 -19.52
N PHE A 95 6.73 0.68 -19.54
CA PHE A 95 6.61 -0.56 -20.29
C PHE A 95 6.50 -0.34 -21.79
N ASN A 96 5.96 0.80 -22.25
CA ASN A 96 5.82 1.16 -23.67
C ASN A 96 6.93 2.09 -24.16
N GLN A 97 7.89 2.45 -23.30
CA GLN A 97 8.94 3.41 -23.64
C GLN A 97 9.92 2.86 -24.67
N THR A 98 10.32 3.71 -25.61
CA THR A 98 11.35 3.38 -26.60
C THR A 98 12.71 3.30 -25.93
N VAL A 99 13.40 2.18 -26.14
CA VAL A 99 14.78 1.97 -25.68
C VAL A 99 15.72 2.33 -26.82
N ASP A 100 16.68 3.20 -26.55
CA ASP A 100 17.73 3.58 -27.50
C ASP A 100 19.11 3.33 -26.88
N ASN A 101 19.85 2.40 -27.46
CA ASN A 101 21.18 2.02 -26.98
C ASN A 101 22.25 3.12 -27.17
N LYS A 102 21.94 4.20 -27.92
CA LYS A 102 22.81 5.36 -28.08
C LYS A 102 22.64 6.37 -26.94
N VAL A 103 21.60 6.26 -26.17
CA VAL A 103 21.37 7.12 -24.98
C VAL A 103 22.31 6.66 -23.87
N GLN A 104 23.07 7.59 -23.31
CA GLN A 104 23.97 7.32 -22.21
C GLN A 104 23.16 6.82 -20.99
N SER A 105 23.66 5.76 -20.33
CA SER A 105 23.07 5.26 -19.10
C SER A 105 23.16 6.32 -17.99
N LEU A 106 22.10 6.46 -17.22
CA LEU A 106 22.09 7.31 -16.05
C LEU A 106 22.86 6.64 -14.90
N ASP A 107 23.40 7.44 -14.00
CA ASP A 107 23.84 6.90 -12.71
C ASP A 107 22.60 6.51 -11.90
N LEU A 108 22.46 5.21 -11.67
CA LEU A 108 21.29 4.61 -11.03
C LEU A 108 21.58 4.11 -9.63
N ASN A 109 22.78 4.31 -9.10
CA ASN A 109 23.22 3.78 -7.82
C ASN A 109 22.28 4.22 -6.68
N ASP A 110 22.01 5.53 -6.60
CA ASP A 110 21.16 6.09 -5.53
C ASP A 110 19.73 5.50 -5.53
N ILE A 111 19.14 5.35 -6.72
CA ILE A 111 17.78 4.82 -6.82
C ILE A 111 17.72 3.32 -6.55
N GLN A 112 18.77 2.57 -6.89
CA GLN A 112 18.89 1.14 -6.56
C GLN A 112 19.09 0.94 -5.06
N ILE A 113 19.91 1.76 -4.43
CA ILE A 113 20.07 1.77 -2.97
C ILE A 113 18.72 2.06 -2.33
N LYS A 114 18.00 3.08 -2.80
CA LYS A 114 16.67 3.45 -2.28
C LYS A 114 15.65 2.32 -2.48
N LEU A 115 15.66 1.61 -3.62
CA LEU A 115 14.82 0.44 -3.85
C LEU A 115 15.05 -0.63 -2.78
N ASN A 116 16.31 -1.02 -2.56
CA ASN A 116 16.67 -2.05 -1.59
C ASN A 116 16.31 -1.64 -0.14
N GLN A 117 16.56 -0.38 0.22
CA GLN A 117 16.15 0.16 1.52
C GLN A 117 14.63 0.14 1.70
N THR A 118 13.88 0.46 0.64
CA THR A 118 12.42 0.43 0.67
C THR A 118 11.90 -0.99 0.82
N ILE A 119 12.45 -1.97 0.08
CA ILE A 119 12.08 -3.39 0.21
C ILE A 119 12.31 -3.87 1.64
N LYS A 120 13.48 -3.58 2.22
CA LYS A 120 13.78 -3.94 3.60
C LYS A 120 12.77 -3.31 4.58
N LYS A 121 12.56 -1.99 4.48
CA LYS A 121 11.63 -1.25 5.33
C LYS A 121 10.20 -1.80 5.24
N VAL A 122 9.70 -2.02 4.04
CA VAL A 122 8.36 -2.55 3.80
C VAL A 122 8.23 -3.96 4.40
N SER A 123 9.23 -4.83 4.21
CA SER A 123 9.22 -6.18 4.77
C SER A 123 9.15 -6.18 6.30
N GLU A 124 9.90 -5.29 6.96
CA GLU A 124 9.86 -5.13 8.42
C GLU A 124 8.53 -4.54 8.91
N ASP A 125 8.02 -3.51 8.22
CA ASP A 125 6.80 -2.80 8.60
C ASP A 125 5.56 -3.70 8.43
N PHE A 126 5.49 -4.53 7.39
CA PHE A 126 4.40 -5.51 7.19
C PHE A 126 4.54 -6.75 8.08
N GLY A 127 5.75 -7.31 8.18
CA GLY A 127 5.97 -8.59 8.86
C GLY A 127 5.89 -8.48 10.38
N ASP A 128 6.65 -7.56 10.95
CA ASP A 128 6.87 -7.54 12.40
C ASP A 128 6.06 -6.45 13.11
N LYS A 129 5.91 -5.28 12.47
CA LYS A 129 5.41 -4.07 13.14
C LYS A 129 3.94 -3.78 12.87
N ASN A 130 3.33 -4.36 11.83
CA ASN A 130 1.98 -4.03 11.32
C ASN A 130 1.81 -2.51 11.03
N GLN A 131 2.86 -1.85 10.56
CA GLN A 131 2.87 -0.41 10.25
C GLN A 131 2.65 -0.20 8.75
N PHE A 132 1.46 -0.51 8.27
CA PHE A 132 1.13 -0.45 6.84
C PHE A 132 1.24 0.96 6.27
N ASN A 133 0.90 1.98 7.05
CA ASN A 133 0.98 3.37 6.64
C ASN A 133 2.42 3.81 6.31
N THR A 134 3.42 3.40 7.13
CA THR A 134 4.82 3.74 6.89
C THR A 134 5.41 2.95 5.72
N ALA A 135 4.98 1.71 5.54
CA ALA A 135 5.34 0.89 4.38
C ALA A 135 4.85 1.54 3.08
N ILE A 136 3.56 1.91 3.01
CA ILE A 136 2.97 2.58 1.85
C ILE A 136 3.64 3.92 1.58
N ALA A 137 3.93 4.72 2.62
CA ALA A 137 4.68 5.98 2.48
C ALA A 137 6.05 5.75 1.84
N GLY A 138 6.79 4.72 2.28
CA GLY A 138 8.09 4.36 1.70
C GLY A 138 8.00 4.02 0.19
N ILE A 139 6.97 3.31 -0.22
CA ILE A 139 6.73 3.00 -1.64
C ILE A 139 6.39 4.28 -2.43
N MET A 140 5.57 5.17 -1.86
CA MET A 140 5.28 6.47 -2.48
C MET A 140 6.53 7.32 -2.68
N GLU A 141 7.42 7.34 -1.70
CA GLU A 141 8.72 8.04 -1.77
C GLU A 141 9.66 7.43 -2.83
N LEU A 142 9.70 6.09 -2.94
CA LEU A 142 10.47 5.40 -3.98
C LEU A 142 9.99 5.81 -5.37
N LEU A 143 8.68 5.78 -5.61
CA LEU A 143 8.10 6.18 -6.89
C LEU A 143 8.30 7.67 -7.19
N ASN A 144 8.36 8.53 -6.16
CA ASN A 144 8.67 9.94 -6.32
C ASN A 144 10.14 10.19 -6.70
N ALA A 145 11.04 9.27 -6.40
CA ALA A 145 12.45 9.37 -6.75
C ALA A 145 12.73 9.11 -8.24
N ILE A 146 11.77 8.54 -8.98
CA ILE A 146 11.91 8.34 -10.44
C ILE A 146 11.91 9.71 -11.11
N PRO A 147 13.01 10.07 -11.84
CA PRO A 147 13.12 11.37 -12.47
C PRO A 147 12.06 11.56 -13.57
N LYS A 148 11.33 12.68 -13.51
CA LYS A 148 10.27 12.97 -14.51
C LYS A 148 10.80 13.14 -15.94
N ALA A 149 12.05 13.50 -16.11
CA ALA A 149 12.69 13.64 -17.42
C ALA A 149 12.69 12.31 -18.21
N ILE A 150 12.83 11.18 -17.50
CA ILE A 150 12.86 9.84 -18.10
C ILE A 150 11.55 9.50 -18.81
N LEU A 151 10.43 10.02 -18.31
CA LEU A 151 9.10 9.74 -18.85
C LEU A 151 8.82 10.41 -20.19
N LYS A 152 9.71 11.32 -20.62
CA LYS A 152 9.53 12.13 -21.85
C LYS A 152 10.54 11.84 -22.94
N SER A 153 11.54 11.01 -22.68
CA SER A 153 12.64 10.74 -23.61
C SER A 153 12.91 9.25 -23.76
N SER A 154 13.62 8.87 -24.82
CA SER A 154 14.19 7.52 -24.93
C SER A 154 15.21 7.32 -23.80
N VAL A 155 15.32 6.10 -23.32
CA VAL A 155 16.25 5.71 -22.24
C VAL A 155 17.16 4.57 -22.67
N SER A 156 18.31 4.44 -22.01
CA SER A 156 19.18 3.28 -22.23
C SER A 156 18.48 1.98 -21.75
N LYS A 157 18.94 0.85 -22.28
CA LYS A 157 18.40 -0.47 -21.89
C LYS A 157 18.54 -0.73 -20.39
N GLU A 158 19.69 -0.37 -19.82
CA GLU A 158 19.97 -0.55 -18.39
C GLU A 158 19.02 0.32 -17.53
N SER A 159 18.88 1.60 -17.90
CA SER A 159 17.99 2.51 -17.16
C SER A 159 16.53 2.04 -17.22
N ASN A 160 16.05 1.60 -18.37
CA ASN A 160 14.71 1.07 -18.51
C ASN A 160 14.49 -0.18 -17.65
N ALA A 161 15.45 -1.10 -17.60
CA ALA A 161 15.39 -2.32 -16.80
C ALA A 161 15.25 -1.99 -15.30
N VAL A 162 16.05 -1.07 -14.78
CA VAL A 162 15.99 -0.66 -13.36
C VAL A 162 14.65 0.00 -13.04
N PHE A 163 14.13 0.89 -13.89
CA PHE A 163 12.82 1.52 -13.62
C PHE A 163 11.65 0.54 -13.69
N ARG A 164 11.70 -0.43 -14.60
CA ARG A 164 10.72 -1.52 -14.64
C ARG A 164 10.77 -2.36 -13.36
N GLU A 165 11.97 -2.69 -12.89
CA GLU A 165 12.15 -3.41 -11.62
C GLU A 165 11.54 -2.63 -10.45
N ILE A 166 11.75 -1.32 -10.37
CA ILE A 166 11.15 -0.47 -9.33
C ILE A 166 9.62 -0.57 -9.37
N ILE A 167 9.01 -0.49 -10.55
CA ILE A 167 7.56 -0.63 -10.69
C ILE A 167 7.08 -2.02 -10.27
N GLU A 168 7.71 -3.07 -10.76
CA GLU A 168 7.35 -4.46 -10.41
C GLU A 168 7.43 -4.70 -8.91
N LYS A 169 8.54 -4.32 -8.27
CA LYS A 169 8.68 -4.44 -6.81
C LYS A 169 7.66 -3.59 -6.06
N SER A 170 7.37 -2.38 -6.54
CA SER A 170 6.34 -1.52 -5.93
C SER A 170 4.95 -2.15 -5.99
N VAL A 171 4.58 -2.76 -7.12
CA VAL A 171 3.30 -3.46 -7.28
C VAL A 171 3.25 -4.68 -6.35
N ILE A 172 4.33 -5.48 -6.28
CA ILE A 172 4.40 -6.64 -5.38
C ILE A 172 4.24 -6.20 -3.92
N MET A 173 4.91 -5.13 -3.51
CA MET A 173 4.83 -4.61 -2.13
C MET A 173 3.46 -4.01 -1.78
N LEU A 174 2.66 -3.59 -2.77
CA LEU A 174 1.31 -3.03 -2.59
C LEU A 174 0.20 -4.08 -2.72
N SER A 175 0.51 -5.29 -3.20
CA SER A 175 -0.50 -6.32 -3.51
C SER A 175 -1.10 -7.07 -2.31
N PRO A 176 -0.48 -7.14 -1.12
CA PRO A 176 -1.05 -7.81 0.05
C PRO A 176 -2.32 -7.15 0.63
#